data_c34b90d7892435389f886ec5f702da0f
#
_entry.id   c34b90d7892435389f886ec5f702da0f
#
_cell.length_a   1.000
_cell.length_b   1.000
_cell.length_c   1.000
_cell.angle_alpha   90.00
_cell.angle_beta   90.00
_cell.angle_gamma   90.00
#
_symmetry.space_group_name_H-M   'P 1'
#
loop_
_entity.id
_entity.type
_entity.pdbx_description
1 polymer ?
#
loop_
_entity_poly.entity_id
_entity_poly.type
_entity_poly.pdbx_seq_one_letter_code
_entity_poly.pdbx_strand_id
1 'polypeptide(L)'
;MSNDAIGRRELLRVAGVMGLGAFSLALTPEALAQAQARVTKTPAQRRIVMIDPGHGGVDPGCIGYSGTYEKHIAFDTAQEIARQLEATGRFHPVLTRTRDEFIPLHDRVIKARAANADLFLSIHADSIPDHSLRGASVFTLSEKASDAASAALAAKENHSDVVGGVNMAGQTPEVSNILMDLARRQTNNLSIGLARELVAKLGREVRMLDHSHRSAGFAVLKAPDIPSALVELGCLSNREEDTLLRTATYRHKLATGIVGSVDAYFAQVVRA
;
A
#
# COMPACT_ATOMS: atom_id res chain seq x y z
N MET A 1 44.70 -48.94 -45.86
CA MET A 1 43.58 -49.59 -46.53
C MET A 1 42.44 -49.70 -45.51
N SER A 2 41.37 -49.25 -45.88
CA SER A 2 39.95 -49.26 -45.52
C SER A 2 39.49 -48.12 -44.61
N ASN A 3 38.91 -47.16 -45.28
CA ASN A 3 37.96 -46.16 -44.78
C ASN A 3 36.67 -46.87 -44.35
N ASP A 4 36.18 -46.55 -43.18
CA ASP A 4 34.74 -46.69 -42.93
C ASP A 4 34.19 -45.39 -42.37
N ALA A 5 33.43 -44.75 -43.22
CA ALA A 5 32.66 -43.53 -42.97
C ALA A 5 31.45 -43.88 -42.07
N ILE A 6 31.47 -43.47 -40.82
CA ILE A 6 30.29 -43.52 -39.96
C ILE A 6 29.34 -42.45 -40.40
N GLY A 7 28.18 -42.92 -40.90
CA GLY A 7 27.16 -42.10 -41.51
C GLY A 7 26.49 -41.12 -40.56
N ARG A 8 26.26 -39.91 -41.07
CA ARG A 8 25.57 -38.74 -40.45
C ARG A 8 24.12 -39.00 -39.96
N ARG A 9 23.66 -40.23 -39.93
CA ARG A 9 22.26 -40.61 -39.59
C ARG A 9 22.07 -41.12 -38.15
N GLU A 10 23.14 -41.42 -37.41
CA GLU A 10 22.99 -41.90 -36.01
C GLU A 10 23.15 -40.84 -34.92
N LEU A 11 23.54 -39.62 -35.29
CA LEU A 11 23.67 -38.48 -34.35
C LEU A 11 22.33 -37.74 -34.06
N LEU A 12 21.24 -38.20 -34.60
CA LEU A 12 19.92 -37.56 -34.43
C LEU A 12 18.93 -38.33 -33.52
N ARG A 13 19.37 -39.34 -32.78
CA ARG A 13 18.50 -40.17 -31.93
C ARG A 13 18.76 -40.09 -30.42
N VAL A 14 19.62 -39.21 -29.92
CA VAL A 14 19.86 -39.04 -28.47
C VAL A 14 19.51 -37.63 -27.97
N ALA A 15 18.85 -36.80 -28.76
CA ALA A 15 18.35 -35.49 -28.35
C ALA A 15 16.82 -35.52 -28.10
N GLY A 16 16.37 -36.51 -27.39
CA GLY A 16 14.95 -36.63 -27.03
C GLY A 16 14.85 -37.06 -25.58
N VAL A 17 14.31 -36.14 -24.75
CA VAL A 17 13.92 -36.29 -23.35
C VAL A 17 14.92 -35.63 -22.36
N MET A 18 15.10 -34.35 -22.47
CA MET A 18 15.12 -33.49 -21.29
C MET A 18 13.88 -32.58 -21.37
N GLY A 19 12.81 -33.05 -20.74
CA GLY A 19 11.63 -32.25 -20.53
C GLY A 19 12.01 -31.05 -19.65
N LEU A 20 12.16 -29.90 -20.24
CA LEU A 20 12.08 -28.61 -19.57
C LEU A 20 10.66 -28.53 -18.98
N GLY A 21 10.49 -29.01 -17.76
CA GLY A 21 9.37 -28.66 -16.92
C GLY A 21 9.42 -27.17 -16.64
N ALA A 22 8.97 -26.36 -17.58
CA ALA A 22 8.61 -24.98 -17.32
C ALA A 22 7.42 -25.03 -16.35
N PHE A 23 7.70 -24.93 -15.05
CA PHE A 23 6.69 -24.53 -14.07
C PHE A 23 6.31 -23.09 -14.40
N SER A 24 5.38 -22.93 -15.37
CA SER A 24 4.61 -21.72 -15.54
C SER A 24 3.74 -21.59 -14.28
N LEU A 25 4.20 -20.79 -13.32
CA LEU A 25 3.30 -20.16 -12.35
C LEU A 25 2.46 -19.12 -13.12
N ALA A 26 1.64 -19.60 -14.05
CA ALA A 26 0.57 -18.78 -14.58
C ALA A 26 -0.31 -18.42 -13.39
N LEU A 27 -0.57 -17.12 -13.21
CA LEU A 27 -1.73 -16.69 -12.44
C LEU A 27 -2.89 -17.54 -12.98
N THR A 28 -3.51 -18.33 -12.11
CA THR A 28 -4.62 -19.12 -12.55
C THR A 28 -5.65 -18.20 -13.17
N PRO A 29 -6.42 -18.63 -14.16
CA PRO A 29 -7.54 -17.85 -14.69
C PRO A 29 -8.42 -17.27 -13.57
N GLU A 30 -8.44 -17.93 -12.41
CA GLU A 30 -9.10 -17.48 -11.19
C GLU A 30 -8.49 -16.25 -10.56
N ALA A 31 -7.15 -16.11 -10.54
CA ALA A 31 -6.50 -14.90 -9.98
C ALA A 31 -6.72 -13.66 -10.87
N LEU A 32 -6.70 -13.86 -12.21
CA LEU A 32 -7.06 -12.82 -13.18
C LEU A 32 -8.56 -12.48 -13.09
N ALA A 33 -9.43 -13.49 -12.98
CA ALA A 33 -10.86 -13.30 -12.79
C ALA A 33 -11.17 -12.60 -11.45
N GLN A 34 -10.43 -12.90 -10.38
CA GLN A 34 -10.58 -12.20 -9.10
C GLN A 34 -10.13 -10.73 -9.17
N ALA A 35 -9.04 -10.41 -9.87
CA ALA A 35 -8.62 -9.03 -10.09
C ALA A 35 -9.66 -8.24 -10.91
N GLN A 36 -10.23 -8.85 -11.96
CA GLN A 36 -11.32 -8.26 -12.75
C GLN A 36 -12.63 -8.18 -11.96
N ALA A 37 -12.98 -9.19 -11.17
CA ALA A 37 -14.18 -9.21 -10.33
C ALA A 37 -14.15 -8.12 -9.25
N ARG A 38 -12.97 -7.70 -8.75
CA ARG A 38 -12.85 -6.57 -7.82
C ARG A 38 -13.27 -5.24 -8.43
N VAL A 39 -13.02 -5.06 -9.75
CA VAL A 39 -13.41 -3.84 -10.48
C VAL A 39 -14.91 -3.84 -10.83
N THR A 40 -15.52 -5.03 -10.95
CA THR A 40 -16.90 -5.20 -11.44
C THR A 40 -17.93 -5.52 -10.35
N LYS A 41 -17.63 -5.32 -9.06
CA LYS A 41 -18.62 -5.48 -8.00
C LYS A 41 -19.88 -4.66 -8.32
N THR A 42 -21.03 -5.35 -8.34
CA THR A 42 -22.33 -4.69 -8.57
C THR A 42 -22.64 -3.67 -7.46
N PRO A 43 -23.48 -2.65 -7.74
CA PRO A 43 -23.85 -1.63 -6.75
C PRO A 43 -24.44 -2.17 -5.44
N ALA A 44 -24.93 -3.43 -5.43
CA ALA A 44 -25.45 -4.10 -4.24
C ALA A 44 -24.35 -4.62 -3.28
N GLN A 45 -23.08 -4.68 -3.74
CA GLN A 45 -21.97 -5.21 -2.94
C GLN A 45 -21.07 -4.07 -2.46
N ARG A 46 -21.08 -3.84 -1.14
CA ARG A 46 -20.25 -2.78 -0.52
C ARG A 46 -18.78 -3.02 -0.82
N ARG A 47 -18.06 -1.95 -1.18
CA ARG A 47 -16.61 -2.00 -1.42
C ARG A 47 -15.85 -2.16 -0.11
N ILE A 48 -14.91 -3.07 -0.06
CA ILE A 48 -14.08 -3.32 1.12
C ILE A 48 -12.87 -2.38 1.07
N VAL A 49 -12.79 -1.49 2.06
CA VAL A 49 -11.66 -0.57 2.23
C VAL A 49 -10.85 -1.02 3.43
N MET A 50 -9.65 -1.55 3.17
CA MET A 50 -8.71 -1.87 4.24
C MET A 50 -8.03 -0.58 4.69
N ILE A 51 -8.11 -0.30 5.98
CA ILE A 51 -7.45 0.82 6.63
C ILE A 51 -6.37 0.24 7.54
N ASP A 52 -5.16 0.70 7.35
CA ASP A 52 -3.99 0.22 8.06
C ASP A 52 -3.44 1.34 8.96
N PRO A 53 -3.78 1.37 10.25
CA PRO A 53 -3.12 2.26 11.19
C PRO A 53 -1.65 1.88 11.33
N GLY A 54 -0.73 2.74 10.89
CA GLY A 54 0.71 2.48 10.98
C GLY A 54 1.16 2.15 12.39
N HIS A 55 2.32 1.47 12.50
CA HIS A 55 2.95 1.11 13.79
C HIS A 55 2.04 0.28 14.70
N GLY A 56 2.29 0.35 16.02
CA GLY A 56 1.47 -0.31 17.05
C GLY A 56 2.28 -1.20 17.99
N GLY A 57 1.75 -1.46 19.18
CA GLY A 57 2.40 -2.28 20.21
C GLY A 57 3.77 -1.71 20.57
N VAL A 58 4.83 -2.50 20.36
CA VAL A 58 6.23 -2.14 20.67
C VAL A 58 6.80 -1.07 19.73
N ASP A 59 6.20 -0.87 18.56
CA ASP A 59 6.59 0.17 17.61
C ASP A 59 5.74 1.44 17.83
N PRO A 60 6.31 2.51 18.42
CA PRO A 60 5.59 3.75 18.69
C PRO A 60 5.42 4.61 17.42
N GLY A 61 6.14 4.32 16.35
CA GLY A 61 6.36 5.23 15.24
C GLY A 61 7.25 6.41 15.64
N CYS A 62 7.08 7.55 15.01
CA CYS A 62 7.78 8.75 15.42
C CYS A 62 7.21 9.31 16.73
N ILE A 63 8.04 10.14 17.40
CA ILE A 63 7.64 10.88 18.59
C ILE A 63 7.50 12.34 18.21
N GLY A 64 6.31 12.87 18.36
CA GLY A 64 5.97 14.24 18.04
C GLY A 64 6.56 15.28 18.98
N TYR A 65 6.33 16.54 18.65
CA TYR A 65 6.87 17.69 19.39
C TYR A 65 6.53 17.66 20.91
N SER A 66 5.33 17.22 21.27
CA SER A 66 4.86 17.13 22.66
C SER A 66 5.01 15.74 23.28
N GLY A 67 5.77 14.83 22.66
CA GLY A 67 5.87 13.44 23.10
C GLY A 67 4.73 12.53 22.62
N THR A 68 3.95 13.01 21.65
CA THR A 68 2.87 12.23 21.04
C THR A 68 3.44 11.08 20.23
N TYR A 69 2.95 9.85 20.43
CA TYR A 69 3.32 8.70 19.62
C TYR A 69 2.47 8.64 18.36
N GLU A 70 3.11 8.47 17.21
CA GLU A 70 2.46 8.34 15.90
C GLU A 70 1.39 7.26 15.89
N LYS A 71 1.67 6.08 16.46
CA LYS A 71 0.74 4.95 16.51
C LYS A 71 -0.63 5.29 17.08
N HIS A 72 -0.73 6.26 17.99
CA HIS A 72 -2.00 6.71 18.57
C HIS A 72 -2.76 7.60 17.59
N ILE A 73 -2.07 8.55 16.95
CA ILE A 73 -2.68 9.43 15.95
C ILE A 73 -3.16 8.63 14.73
N ALA A 74 -2.33 7.71 14.24
CA ALA A 74 -2.68 6.81 13.14
C ALA A 74 -3.91 5.96 13.48
N PHE A 75 -3.96 5.39 14.68
CA PHE A 75 -5.07 4.54 15.12
C PHE A 75 -6.38 5.32 15.28
N ASP A 76 -6.34 6.43 16.00
CA ASP A 76 -7.53 7.27 16.24
C ASP A 76 -8.12 7.80 14.92
N THR A 77 -7.24 8.21 13.99
CA THR A 77 -7.67 8.70 12.69
C THR A 77 -8.24 7.58 11.82
N ALA A 78 -7.61 6.39 11.84
CA ALA A 78 -8.10 5.22 11.11
C ALA A 78 -9.50 4.78 11.61
N GLN A 79 -9.74 4.83 12.92
CA GLN A 79 -11.07 4.57 13.48
C GLN A 79 -12.11 5.58 13.01
N GLU A 80 -11.76 6.86 12.97
CA GLU A 80 -12.68 7.92 12.48
C GLU A 80 -12.96 7.77 10.98
N ILE A 81 -11.94 7.41 10.16
CA ILE A 81 -12.13 7.08 8.75
C ILE A 81 -13.09 5.90 8.60
N ALA A 82 -12.89 4.82 9.36
CA ALA A 82 -13.76 3.64 9.33
C ALA A 82 -15.20 4.02 9.69
N ARG A 83 -15.39 4.79 10.75
CA ARG A 83 -16.71 5.24 11.18
C ARG A 83 -17.42 6.04 10.07
N GLN A 84 -16.71 6.96 9.42
CA GLN A 84 -17.30 7.78 8.35
C GLN A 84 -17.58 6.96 7.09
N LEU A 85 -16.70 6.05 6.68
CA LEU A 85 -16.94 5.14 5.55
C LEU A 85 -18.16 4.26 5.79
N GLU A 86 -18.27 3.65 6.98
CA GLU A 86 -19.44 2.83 7.35
C GLU A 86 -20.74 3.63 7.28
N ALA A 87 -20.72 4.87 7.78
CA ALA A 87 -21.89 5.76 7.76
C ALA A 87 -22.38 6.10 6.34
N THR A 88 -21.54 5.96 5.30
CA THR A 88 -21.99 6.16 3.91
C THR A 88 -22.91 5.04 3.40
N GLY A 89 -22.89 3.86 4.03
CA GLY A 89 -23.59 2.65 3.58
C GLY A 89 -23.02 2.01 2.31
N ARG A 90 -22.04 2.63 1.66
CA ARG A 90 -21.44 2.18 0.37
C ARG A 90 -20.19 1.35 0.55
N PHE A 91 -19.49 1.52 1.67
CA PHE A 91 -18.23 0.89 1.98
C PHE A 91 -18.34 -0.04 3.18
N HIS A 92 -17.46 -1.03 3.22
CA HIS A 92 -17.21 -1.89 4.36
C HIS A 92 -15.77 -1.68 4.80
N PRO A 93 -15.50 -0.82 5.79
CA PRO A 93 -14.15 -0.60 6.30
C PRO A 93 -13.70 -1.79 7.14
N VAL A 94 -12.46 -2.19 6.96
CA VAL A 94 -11.77 -3.23 7.74
C VAL A 94 -10.43 -2.65 8.20
N LEU A 95 -10.11 -2.75 9.49
CA LEU A 95 -8.83 -2.31 10.02
C LEU A 95 -7.85 -3.47 10.10
N THR A 96 -6.56 -3.22 9.81
CA THR A 96 -5.50 -4.22 10.01
C THR A 96 -5.31 -4.55 11.49
N ARG A 97 -5.45 -3.56 12.38
CA ARG A 97 -5.47 -3.72 13.84
C ARG A 97 -6.62 -2.94 14.47
N THR A 98 -7.19 -3.50 15.52
CA THR A 98 -8.32 -2.91 16.28
C THR A 98 -7.94 -2.54 17.70
N ARG A 99 -6.65 -2.68 18.06
CA ARG A 99 -6.06 -2.34 19.35
C ARG A 99 -4.60 -1.92 19.18
N ASP A 100 -3.93 -1.56 20.26
CA ASP A 100 -2.49 -1.24 20.27
C ASP A 100 -1.67 -2.54 20.24
N GLU A 101 -1.47 -3.08 19.03
CA GLU A 101 -0.66 -4.28 18.76
C GLU A 101 0.24 -4.03 17.56
N PHE A 102 1.43 -4.63 17.55
CA PHE A 102 2.32 -4.63 16.40
C PHE A 102 1.89 -5.68 15.38
N ILE A 103 1.84 -5.29 14.12
CA ILE A 103 1.59 -6.19 12.98
C ILE A 103 2.72 -6.00 11.97
N PRO A 104 3.45 -7.07 11.60
CA PRO A 104 4.47 -7.02 10.56
C PRO A 104 3.94 -6.46 9.24
N LEU A 105 4.76 -5.72 8.49
CA LEU A 105 4.36 -5.06 7.24
C LEU A 105 3.78 -6.05 6.22
N HIS A 106 4.41 -7.21 6.10
CA HIS A 106 3.91 -8.28 5.21
C HIS A 106 2.53 -8.78 5.61
N ASP A 107 2.27 -8.95 6.92
CA ASP A 107 1.00 -9.46 7.44
C ASP A 107 -0.15 -8.47 7.21
N ARG A 108 0.14 -7.15 7.18
CA ARG A 108 -0.85 -6.12 6.81
C ARG A 108 -1.35 -6.32 5.38
N VAL A 109 -0.43 -6.62 4.46
CA VAL A 109 -0.75 -6.96 3.06
C VAL A 109 -1.55 -8.26 2.97
N ILE A 110 -1.15 -9.30 3.71
CA ILE A 110 -1.90 -10.59 3.78
C ILE A 110 -3.32 -10.35 4.29
N LYS A 111 -3.50 -9.59 5.35
CA LYS A 111 -4.83 -9.25 5.89
C LYS A 111 -5.71 -8.56 4.85
N ALA A 112 -5.15 -7.60 4.10
CA ALA A 112 -5.89 -6.92 3.04
C ALA A 112 -6.35 -7.88 1.93
N ARG A 113 -5.47 -8.78 1.51
CA ARG A 113 -5.80 -9.80 0.50
C ARG A 113 -6.81 -10.83 1.02
N ALA A 114 -6.66 -11.31 2.26
CA ALA A 114 -7.60 -12.23 2.90
C ALA A 114 -9.01 -11.63 3.05
N ALA A 115 -9.10 -10.32 3.30
CA ALA A 115 -10.35 -9.60 3.34
C ALA A 115 -10.95 -9.33 1.94
N ASN A 116 -10.26 -9.67 0.85
CA ASN A 116 -10.61 -9.26 -0.51
C ASN A 116 -10.83 -7.75 -0.63
N ALA A 117 -9.92 -6.96 -0.05
CA ALA A 117 -10.00 -5.51 -0.06
C ALA A 117 -9.98 -4.97 -1.51
N ASP A 118 -10.85 -4.00 -1.78
CA ASP A 118 -10.88 -3.28 -3.06
C ASP A 118 -9.90 -2.10 -3.06
N LEU A 119 -9.47 -1.68 -1.86
CA LEU A 119 -8.57 -0.55 -1.63
C LEU A 119 -7.80 -0.74 -0.31
N PHE A 120 -6.55 -0.29 -0.27
CA PHE A 120 -5.72 -0.28 0.92
C PHE A 120 -5.20 1.13 1.22
N LEU A 121 -5.42 1.61 2.44
CA LEU A 121 -4.95 2.91 2.93
C LEU A 121 -4.10 2.71 4.18
N SER A 122 -2.81 3.01 4.11
CA SER A 122 -1.93 3.09 5.27
C SER A 122 -1.91 4.51 5.82
N ILE A 123 -2.10 4.67 7.12
CA ILE A 123 -2.31 5.94 7.81
C ILE A 123 -1.15 6.19 8.76
N HIS A 124 -0.44 7.27 8.54
CA HIS A 124 0.78 7.68 9.23
C HIS A 124 0.76 9.17 9.61
N ALA A 125 1.68 9.59 10.44
CA ALA A 125 1.90 11.00 10.81
C ALA A 125 3.37 11.20 11.18
N ASP A 126 4.22 11.37 10.18
CA ASP A 126 5.67 11.34 10.32
C ASP A 126 6.26 12.58 11.05
N SER A 127 7.51 12.43 11.44
CA SER A 127 8.37 13.48 11.97
C SER A 127 9.47 13.78 10.97
N ILE A 128 9.55 15.02 10.49
CA ILE A 128 10.50 15.49 9.49
C ILE A 128 11.57 16.33 10.22
N PRO A 129 12.88 16.24 9.81
CA PRO A 129 13.94 17.03 10.45
C PRO A 129 13.73 18.55 10.40
N ASP A 130 13.11 19.04 9.32
CA ASP A 130 12.71 20.44 9.23
C ASP A 130 11.37 20.66 9.94
N HIS A 131 11.43 21.14 11.18
CA HIS A 131 10.27 21.41 12.01
C HIS A 131 9.37 22.56 11.52
N SER A 132 9.79 23.30 10.49
CA SER A 132 8.95 24.34 9.86
C SER A 132 7.95 23.75 8.86
N LEU A 133 8.20 22.54 8.35
CA LEU A 133 7.33 21.88 7.39
C LEU A 133 6.01 21.49 8.02
N ARG A 134 4.93 21.70 7.27
CA ARG A 134 3.55 21.47 7.69
C ARG A 134 2.69 21.01 6.53
N GLY A 135 1.82 20.07 6.80
CA GLY A 135 0.80 19.62 5.86
C GLY A 135 0.83 18.12 5.63
N ALA A 136 -0.29 17.61 5.16
CA ALA A 136 -0.44 16.23 4.77
C ALA A 136 0.25 15.94 3.43
N SER A 137 0.59 14.67 3.21
CA SER A 137 1.10 14.18 1.92
C SER A 137 0.63 12.75 1.65
N VAL A 138 0.73 12.33 0.39
CA VAL A 138 0.27 11.03 -0.08
C VAL A 138 1.40 10.34 -0.83
N PHE A 139 1.60 9.06 -0.58
CA PHE A 139 2.62 8.26 -1.23
C PHE A 139 2.02 7.06 -1.94
N THR A 140 2.60 6.73 -3.10
CA THR A 140 2.33 5.51 -3.85
C THR A 140 3.59 4.66 -4.00
N LEU A 141 3.42 3.38 -4.28
CA LEU A 141 4.55 2.47 -4.48
C LEU A 141 5.32 2.81 -5.76
N SER A 142 6.64 2.87 -5.67
CA SER A 142 7.56 2.92 -6.81
C SER A 142 8.90 2.29 -6.43
N GLU A 143 9.54 1.59 -7.37
CA GLU A 143 10.90 1.08 -7.18
C GLU A 143 11.91 2.22 -7.06
N LYS A 144 11.68 3.32 -7.77
CA LYS A 144 12.48 4.53 -7.71
C LYS A 144 11.73 5.62 -6.96
N ALA A 145 12.30 6.08 -5.85
CA ALA A 145 11.73 7.18 -5.10
C ALA A 145 11.71 8.48 -5.91
N SER A 146 10.67 9.29 -5.70
CA SER A 146 10.52 10.59 -6.36
C SER A 146 11.59 11.60 -5.95
N ASP A 147 12.09 11.50 -4.72
CA ASP A 147 13.14 12.34 -4.15
C ASP A 147 13.83 11.65 -2.97
N ALA A 148 14.94 12.25 -2.48
CA ALA A 148 15.73 11.68 -1.39
C ALA A 148 14.95 11.62 -0.06
N ALA A 149 14.07 12.58 0.21
CA ALA A 149 13.25 12.60 1.42
C ALA A 149 12.24 11.45 1.41
N SER A 150 11.60 11.20 0.26
CA SER A 150 10.70 10.06 0.07
C SER A 150 11.41 8.71 0.21
N ALA A 151 12.66 8.61 -0.27
CA ALA A 151 13.47 7.41 -0.09
C ALA A 151 13.80 7.17 1.40
N ALA A 152 14.18 8.24 2.12
CA ALA A 152 14.48 8.16 3.54
C ALA A 152 13.25 7.81 4.38
N LEU A 153 12.09 8.38 4.07
CA LEU A 153 10.84 8.04 4.71
C LEU A 153 10.49 6.56 4.50
N ALA A 154 10.53 6.07 3.25
CA ALA A 154 10.24 4.67 2.97
C ALA A 154 11.22 3.71 3.69
N ALA A 155 12.50 4.08 3.79
CA ALA A 155 13.47 3.29 4.54
C ALA A 155 13.15 3.25 6.05
N LYS A 156 12.71 4.38 6.62
CA LYS A 156 12.28 4.48 8.02
C LYS A 156 11.05 3.61 8.28
N GLU A 157 10.01 3.75 7.46
CA GLU A 157 8.77 3.00 7.62
C GLU A 157 8.99 1.47 7.43
N ASN A 158 9.85 1.09 6.47
CA ASN A 158 10.23 -0.31 6.27
C ASN A 158 11.05 -0.89 7.45
N HIS A 159 11.65 -0.04 8.29
CA HIS A 159 12.39 -0.46 9.48
C HIS A 159 11.47 -0.89 10.64
N SER A 160 10.17 -0.61 10.56
CA SER A 160 9.16 -1.00 11.56
C SER A 160 9.22 -2.49 11.91
N ASP A 161 9.44 -3.37 10.93
CA ASP A 161 9.56 -4.81 11.15
C ASP A 161 10.77 -5.17 12.04
N VAL A 162 11.88 -4.43 11.92
CA VAL A 162 13.07 -4.64 12.79
C VAL A 162 12.76 -4.20 14.23
N VAL A 163 12.07 -3.06 14.40
CA VAL A 163 11.62 -2.57 15.71
C VAL A 163 10.66 -3.58 16.35
N GLY A 164 9.79 -4.20 15.55
CA GLY A 164 8.86 -5.25 15.97
C GLY A 164 9.51 -6.61 16.25
N GLY A 165 10.83 -6.76 16.01
CA GLY A 165 11.56 -8.01 16.23
C GLY A 165 11.32 -9.09 15.16
N VAL A 166 10.86 -8.71 13.96
CA VAL A 166 10.64 -9.64 12.85
C VAL A 166 11.98 -10.12 12.31
N ASN A 167 12.16 -11.45 12.19
CA ASN A 167 13.34 -12.03 11.57
C ASN A 167 13.25 -11.90 10.03
N MET A 168 14.07 -11.04 9.45
CA MET A 168 14.13 -10.82 8.00
C MET A 168 14.98 -11.86 7.25
N ALA A 169 15.63 -12.79 7.95
CA ALA A 169 16.44 -13.84 7.31
C ALA A 169 15.55 -14.84 6.55
N GLY A 170 15.82 -15.02 5.26
CA GLY A 170 15.12 -16.00 4.42
C GLY A 170 13.99 -15.46 3.54
N GLN A 171 13.74 -14.16 3.51
CA GLN A 171 12.85 -13.56 2.50
C GLN A 171 13.53 -13.57 1.13
N THR A 172 13.04 -14.41 0.23
CA THR A 172 13.53 -14.45 -1.16
C THR A 172 12.83 -13.36 -2.00
N PRO A 173 13.57 -12.70 -2.92
CA PRO A 173 12.94 -11.82 -3.91
C PRO A 173 11.96 -12.64 -4.76
N GLU A 174 10.72 -12.19 -4.91
CA GLU A 174 9.79 -12.82 -5.84
C GLU A 174 10.32 -12.75 -7.26
N VAL A 175 10.41 -13.91 -7.92
CA VAL A 175 10.73 -13.98 -9.34
C VAL A 175 9.55 -13.37 -10.11
N SER A 176 9.76 -12.21 -10.74
CA SER A 176 8.70 -11.53 -11.48
C SER A 176 8.39 -12.27 -12.78
N ASN A 177 7.11 -12.61 -12.96
CA ASN A 177 6.56 -13.10 -14.21
C ASN A 177 5.94 -11.91 -14.98
N ILE A 178 6.03 -11.87 -16.32
CA ILE A 178 5.53 -10.77 -17.17
C ILE A 178 4.05 -10.44 -16.87
N LEU A 179 3.22 -11.43 -16.59
CA LEU A 179 1.81 -11.22 -16.21
C LEU A 179 1.67 -10.56 -14.85
N MET A 180 2.54 -10.88 -13.89
CA MET A 180 2.60 -10.24 -12.58
C MET A 180 3.01 -8.77 -12.72
N ASP A 181 3.97 -8.47 -13.59
CA ASP A 181 4.42 -7.09 -13.86
C ASP A 181 3.32 -6.25 -14.51
N LEU A 182 2.54 -6.83 -15.42
CA LEU A 182 1.38 -6.14 -16.00
C LEU A 182 0.29 -5.86 -14.96
N ALA A 183 -0.02 -6.83 -14.10
CA ALA A 183 -0.96 -6.65 -13.00
C ALA A 183 -0.48 -5.55 -12.04
N ARG A 184 0.80 -5.56 -11.64
CA ARG A 184 1.41 -4.52 -10.80
C ARG A 184 1.34 -3.13 -11.44
N ARG A 185 1.62 -3.02 -12.76
CA ARG A 185 1.52 -1.74 -13.49
C ARG A 185 0.09 -1.21 -13.47
N GLN A 186 -0.90 -2.05 -13.70
CA GLN A 186 -2.30 -1.66 -13.64
C GLN A 186 -2.69 -1.20 -12.24
N THR A 187 -2.32 -1.96 -11.21
CA THR A 187 -2.56 -1.61 -9.80
C THR A 187 -1.88 -0.30 -9.41
N ASN A 188 -0.63 -0.07 -9.86
CA ASN A 188 0.07 1.19 -9.64
C ASN A 188 -0.65 2.38 -10.31
N ASN A 189 -1.15 2.22 -11.53
CA ASN A 189 -1.93 3.27 -12.21
C ASN A 189 -3.21 3.60 -11.44
N LEU A 190 -3.90 2.60 -10.91
CA LEU A 190 -5.07 2.77 -10.04
C LEU A 190 -4.69 3.48 -8.73
N SER A 191 -3.55 3.13 -8.14
CA SER A 191 -3.01 3.79 -6.93
C SER A 191 -2.69 5.26 -7.18
N ILE A 192 -2.13 5.61 -8.34
CA ILE A 192 -1.89 7.00 -8.73
C ILE A 192 -3.23 7.76 -8.89
N GLY A 193 -4.25 7.13 -9.46
CA GLY A 193 -5.60 7.68 -9.54
C GLY A 193 -6.17 7.99 -8.15
N LEU A 194 -6.05 7.04 -7.21
CA LEU A 194 -6.42 7.23 -5.82
C LEU A 194 -5.66 8.39 -5.16
N ALA A 195 -4.34 8.45 -5.33
CA ALA A 195 -3.51 9.49 -4.75
C ALA A 195 -3.91 10.89 -5.23
N ARG A 196 -4.30 11.03 -6.49
CA ARG A 196 -4.81 12.31 -7.03
C ARG A 196 -6.09 12.76 -6.32
N GLU A 197 -7.03 11.83 -6.10
CA GLU A 197 -8.25 12.14 -5.35
C GLU A 197 -7.96 12.46 -3.88
N LEU A 198 -7.02 11.73 -3.24
CA LEU A 198 -6.58 12.01 -1.89
C LEU A 198 -6.01 13.43 -1.77
N VAL A 199 -5.07 13.82 -2.63
CA VAL A 199 -4.51 15.17 -2.63
C VAL A 199 -5.60 16.23 -2.87
N ALA A 200 -6.49 16.00 -3.84
CA ALA A 200 -7.53 16.96 -4.20
C ALA A 200 -8.57 17.18 -3.10
N LYS A 201 -8.97 16.11 -2.40
CA LYS A 201 -10.00 16.21 -1.35
C LYS A 201 -9.42 16.59 0.01
N LEU A 202 -8.27 16.02 0.41
CA LEU A 202 -7.58 16.43 1.63
C LEU A 202 -7.21 17.91 1.59
N GLY A 203 -6.73 18.40 0.44
CA GLY A 203 -6.35 19.80 0.28
C GLY A 203 -7.50 20.81 0.42
N ARG A 204 -8.76 20.34 0.46
CA ARG A 204 -9.94 21.17 0.78
C ARG A 204 -10.21 21.26 2.28
N GLU A 205 -9.75 20.28 3.04
CA GLU A 205 -10.03 20.12 4.47
C GLU A 205 -8.84 20.56 5.34
N VAL A 206 -7.62 20.28 4.85
CA VAL A 206 -6.38 20.51 5.60
C VAL A 206 -5.29 21.05 4.70
N ARG A 207 -4.23 21.60 5.32
CA ARG A 207 -3.03 22.00 4.60
C ARG A 207 -2.32 20.77 4.04
N MET A 208 -1.83 20.88 2.79
CA MET A 208 -0.97 19.90 2.16
C MET A 208 0.46 20.41 2.08
N LEU A 209 1.45 19.50 2.09
CA LEU A 209 2.83 19.83 1.73
C LEU A 209 2.94 20.23 0.25
N ASP A 210 3.92 21.05 -0.08
CA ASP A 210 4.33 21.25 -1.47
C ASP A 210 4.74 19.88 -2.06
N HIS A 211 4.38 19.61 -3.33
CA HIS A 211 4.56 18.28 -3.92
C HIS A 211 3.98 17.15 -3.09
N SER A 212 2.70 17.31 -2.72
CA SER A 212 1.99 16.43 -1.79
C SER A 212 1.72 15.01 -2.28
N HIS A 213 1.90 14.69 -3.57
CA HIS A 213 1.94 13.33 -4.08
C HIS A 213 3.36 12.95 -4.46
N ARG A 214 3.90 11.94 -3.81
CA ARG A 214 5.25 11.39 -4.01
C ARG A 214 5.20 9.86 -4.08
N SER A 215 6.34 9.22 -4.37
CA SER A 215 6.42 7.76 -4.43
C SER A 215 7.75 7.25 -3.93
N ALA A 216 7.75 6.05 -3.35
CA ALA A 216 8.95 5.33 -2.93
C ALA A 216 8.65 3.85 -2.67
N GLY A 217 9.66 3.08 -2.25
CA GLY A 217 9.60 1.64 -2.05
C GLY A 217 8.99 1.19 -0.72
N PHE A 218 7.80 1.66 -0.37
CA PHE A 218 7.09 1.28 0.85
C PHE A 218 6.69 -0.20 0.83
N ALA A 219 7.18 -0.98 1.81
CA ALA A 219 6.89 -2.41 1.90
C ALA A 219 5.41 -2.71 2.10
N VAL A 220 4.71 -1.89 2.88
CA VAL A 220 3.28 -2.03 3.16
C VAL A 220 2.38 -1.84 1.94
N LEU A 221 2.86 -1.16 0.89
CA LEU A 221 2.11 -0.93 -0.35
C LEU A 221 2.34 -1.98 -1.44
N LYS A 222 3.04 -3.08 -1.13
CA LYS A 222 3.45 -4.08 -2.13
C LYS A 222 2.37 -5.11 -2.50
N ALA A 223 1.12 -4.90 -2.17
CA ALA A 223 0.03 -5.73 -2.67
C ALA A 223 -0.04 -5.63 -4.21
N PRO A 224 0.16 -6.72 -4.97
CA PRO A 224 0.25 -6.63 -6.43
C PRO A 224 -1.10 -6.40 -7.10
N ASP A 225 -2.18 -6.61 -6.36
CA ASP A 225 -3.56 -6.71 -6.86
C ASP A 225 -4.54 -5.76 -6.14
N ILE A 226 -4.06 -4.93 -5.20
CA ILE A 226 -4.90 -3.99 -4.45
C ILE A 226 -4.36 -2.56 -4.64
N PRO A 227 -5.12 -1.63 -5.22
CA PRO A 227 -4.75 -0.22 -5.26
C PRO A 227 -4.49 0.31 -3.85
N SER A 228 -3.33 0.93 -3.65
CA SER A 228 -2.82 1.24 -2.32
C SER A 228 -2.22 2.64 -2.26
N ALA A 229 -2.42 3.34 -1.16
CA ALA A 229 -1.74 4.59 -0.85
C ALA A 229 -1.37 4.67 0.64
N LEU A 230 -0.28 5.38 0.95
CA LEU A 230 0.07 5.77 2.29
C LEU A 230 -0.22 7.27 2.44
N VAL A 231 -0.90 7.63 3.51
CA VAL A 231 -1.29 9.01 3.81
C VAL A 231 -0.56 9.45 5.06
N GLU A 232 0.33 10.44 4.90
CA GLU A 232 0.89 11.20 6.00
C GLU A 232 -0.11 12.30 6.38
N LEU A 233 -0.65 12.22 7.58
CA LEU A 233 -1.70 13.13 8.07
C LEU A 233 -1.18 14.55 8.35
N GLY A 234 0.13 14.69 8.54
CA GLY A 234 0.85 15.91 8.87
C GLY A 234 2.20 15.61 9.52
N CYS A 235 2.91 16.66 9.95
CA CYS A 235 4.25 16.57 10.51
C CYS A 235 4.21 16.67 12.03
N LEU A 236 4.32 15.57 12.75
CA LEU A 236 4.34 15.54 14.22
C LEU A 236 5.54 16.28 14.84
N SER A 237 6.62 16.48 14.08
CA SER A 237 7.76 17.33 14.48
C SER A 237 7.42 18.82 14.54
N ASN A 238 6.37 19.26 13.85
CA ASN A 238 5.89 20.62 13.90
C ASN A 238 4.95 20.83 15.08
N ARG A 239 5.21 21.85 15.92
CA ARG A 239 4.45 22.13 17.15
C ARG A 239 2.96 22.36 16.90
N GLU A 240 2.60 23.08 15.83
CA GLU A 240 1.20 23.40 15.56
C GLU A 240 0.47 22.17 15.02
N GLU A 241 1.10 21.39 14.16
CA GLU A 241 0.50 20.16 13.63
C GLU A 241 0.37 19.06 14.68
N ASP A 242 1.36 18.87 15.53
CA ASP A 242 1.25 17.97 16.69
C ASP A 242 0.03 18.36 17.56
N THR A 243 -0.17 19.66 17.81
CA THR A 243 -1.34 20.14 18.55
C THR A 243 -2.65 19.85 17.80
N LEU A 244 -2.71 20.09 16.50
CA LEU A 244 -3.90 19.85 15.68
C LEU A 244 -4.24 18.36 15.58
N LEU A 245 -3.26 17.52 15.26
CA LEU A 245 -3.42 16.05 15.10
C LEU A 245 -3.95 15.36 16.36
N ARG A 246 -3.63 15.90 17.53
CA ARG A 246 -4.16 15.42 18.81
C ARG A 246 -5.64 15.74 19.02
N THR A 247 -6.22 16.66 18.26
CA THR A 247 -7.64 17.03 18.41
C THR A 247 -8.56 16.13 17.57
N ALA A 248 -9.65 15.66 18.17
CA ALA A 248 -10.66 14.89 17.44
C ALA A 248 -11.25 15.67 16.27
N THR A 249 -11.42 16.99 16.42
CA THR A 249 -11.96 17.87 15.36
C THR A 249 -11.05 17.87 14.12
N TYR A 250 -9.73 17.91 14.29
CA TYR A 250 -8.82 17.90 13.14
C TYR A 250 -8.75 16.52 12.48
N ARG A 251 -8.71 15.44 13.28
CA ARG A 251 -8.81 14.07 12.77
C ARG A 251 -10.11 13.81 12.03
N HIS A 252 -11.23 14.40 12.48
CA HIS A 252 -12.49 14.35 11.75
C HIS A 252 -12.41 14.99 10.37
N LYS A 253 -11.77 16.18 10.24
CA LYS A 253 -11.54 16.83 8.93
C LYS A 253 -10.66 15.97 8.01
N LEU A 254 -9.57 15.42 8.53
CA LEU A 254 -8.70 14.51 7.78
C LEU A 254 -9.51 13.31 7.27
N ALA A 255 -10.29 12.68 8.13
CA ALA A 255 -11.15 11.55 7.77
C ALA A 255 -12.17 11.96 6.69
N THR A 256 -12.79 13.15 6.80
CA THR A 256 -13.75 13.65 5.79
C THR A 256 -13.09 13.78 4.41
N GLY A 257 -11.89 14.34 4.34
CA GLY A 257 -11.13 14.42 3.09
C GLY A 257 -10.80 13.06 2.50
N ILE A 258 -10.34 12.12 3.34
CA ILE A 258 -10.00 10.75 2.92
C ILE A 258 -11.24 10.00 2.44
N VAL A 259 -12.35 10.05 3.16
CA VAL A 259 -13.62 9.40 2.78
C VAL A 259 -14.16 9.97 1.47
N GLY A 260 -14.13 11.30 1.31
CA GLY A 260 -14.51 11.96 0.04
C GLY A 260 -13.61 11.54 -1.13
N SER A 261 -12.32 11.23 -0.86
CA SER A 261 -11.39 10.73 -1.88
C SER A 261 -11.71 9.30 -2.31
N VAL A 262 -12.00 8.44 -1.35
CA VAL A 262 -12.42 7.04 -1.60
C VAL A 262 -13.69 7.02 -2.45
N ASP A 263 -14.65 7.87 -2.12
CA ASP A 263 -15.90 7.98 -2.86
C ASP A 263 -15.69 8.45 -4.30
N ALA A 264 -14.92 9.52 -4.49
CA ALA A 264 -14.60 10.05 -5.82
C ALA A 264 -13.82 9.03 -6.67
N TYR A 265 -12.85 8.33 -6.06
CA TYR A 265 -12.09 7.29 -6.73
C TYR A 265 -12.98 6.17 -7.28
N PHE A 266 -13.85 5.59 -6.44
CA PHE A 266 -14.73 4.52 -6.91
C PHE A 266 -15.79 5.00 -7.91
N ALA A 267 -16.22 6.26 -7.83
CA ALA A 267 -17.11 6.84 -8.82
C ALA A 267 -16.45 6.96 -10.22
N GLN A 268 -15.13 7.13 -10.29
CA GLN A 268 -14.38 7.17 -11.55
C GLN A 268 -14.13 5.74 -12.09
N VAL A 269 -13.70 4.81 -11.23
CA VAL A 269 -13.41 3.42 -11.64
C VAL A 269 -14.64 2.69 -12.19
N VAL A 270 -15.83 3.02 -11.69
CA VAL A 270 -17.11 2.43 -12.19
C VAL A 270 -17.50 2.99 -13.55
N ARG A 271 -16.99 4.18 -13.94
CA ARG A 271 -17.32 4.82 -15.22
C ARG A 271 -16.33 4.49 -16.35
N ALA A 272 -15.15 3.96 -16.00
CA ALA A 272 -14.10 3.57 -16.95
C ALA A 272 -14.24 2.10 -17.36
#